data_368281ab0c96d5868160b49a9fe72655
#
_entry.id   368281ab0c96d5868160b49a9fe72655
#
_cell.length_a   1.000
_cell.length_b   1.000
_cell.length_c   1.000
_cell.angle_alpha   90.00
_cell.angle_beta   90.00
_cell.angle_gamma   90.00
#
_symmetry.space_group_name_H-M   'P 1'
#
loop_
_entity.id
_entity.type
_entity.pdbx_description
1 polymer ?
#
loop_
_entity_poly.entity_id
_entity_poly.type
_entity_poly.pdbx_seq_one_letter_code
_entity_poly.pdbx_strand_id
1 'polypeptide(L)'
;ERRDNGKVVVTCDDNPIEADEILVATGRRANTSDIGLEVVGLEPGKFVPVDDQMRVTSVEGGWLFAVGDTNGRSLLTHDGKYQARIAGDVIGGRDIHAYGDIMASPRVVFTDPHVAAVGLTEARATASGLNVRAVDYGFGWTAGAATFAEGIEGNVRIVVDEDTRTIVGATFVGPGSGEMLHAATIAIVSKITLDDLWHATPAFPTISEFWLRLLEAYGL
;
A
#
# COMPACT_ATOMS: atom_id res chain seq x y z
N GLU A 1 29.41 -8.21 -12.77
CA GLU A 1 30.86 -8.29 -12.51
C GLU A 1 31.41 -6.89 -12.33
N ARG A 2 32.29 -6.67 -11.34
CA ARG A 2 33.05 -5.41 -11.19
C ARG A 2 34.41 -5.59 -11.87
N ARG A 3 34.77 -4.69 -12.77
CA ARG A 3 36.04 -4.71 -13.53
C ARG A 3 37.14 -3.94 -12.78
N ASP A 4 38.40 -4.19 -13.18
CA ASP A 4 39.57 -3.53 -12.59
C ASP A 4 39.57 -2.00 -12.75
N ASN A 5 38.89 -1.46 -13.77
CA ASN A 5 38.67 -0.04 -13.97
C ASN A 5 37.61 0.58 -13.07
N GLY A 6 37.04 -0.20 -12.10
CA GLY A 6 36.00 0.22 -11.17
C GLY A 6 34.58 0.16 -11.72
N LYS A 7 34.40 -0.08 -13.02
CA LYS A 7 33.08 -0.19 -13.65
C LYS A 7 32.37 -1.50 -13.29
N VAL A 8 31.07 -1.47 -13.26
CA VAL A 8 30.19 -2.63 -13.08
C VAL A 8 29.61 -3.02 -14.43
N VAL A 9 29.68 -4.30 -14.79
CA VAL A 9 29.02 -4.84 -15.97
C VAL A 9 27.88 -5.76 -15.55
N VAL A 10 26.70 -5.45 -16.06
CA VAL A 10 25.48 -6.26 -15.90
C VAL A 10 25.12 -6.85 -17.25
N THR A 11 25.00 -8.16 -17.34
CA THR A 11 24.54 -8.82 -18.57
C THR A 11 23.03 -9.02 -18.48
N CYS A 12 22.28 -8.50 -19.42
CA CYS A 12 20.84 -8.65 -19.56
C CYS A 12 20.56 -9.16 -20.98
N ASP A 13 19.97 -10.35 -21.09
CA ASP A 13 19.67 -11.00 -22.38
C ASP A 13 20.88 -11.03 -23.34
N ASP A 14 22.04 -11.46 -22.84
CA ASP A 14 23.33 -11.49 -23.51
C ASP A 14 23.91 -10.11 -23.90
N ASN A 15 23.25 -9.01 -23.57
CA ASN A 15 23.77 -7.66 -23.79
C ASN A 15 24.47 -7.13 -22.54
N PRO A 16 25.76 -6.81 -22.57
CA PRO A 16 26.46 -6.19 -21.45
C PRO A 16 26.11 -4.71 -21.35
N ILE A 17 25.70 -4.30 -20.15
CA ILE A 17 25.49 -2.89 -19.78
C ILE A 17 26.63 -2.50 -18.84
N GLU A 18 27.43 -1.50 -19.19
CA GLU A 18 28.47 -0.97 -18.32
C GLU A 18 27.96 0.28 -17.60
N ALA A 19 28.19 0.34 -16.28
CA ALA A 19 27.77 1.43 -15.42
C ALA A 19 28.82 1.72 -14.35
N ASP A 20 28.73 2.86 -13.69
CA ASP A 20 29.60 3.22 -12.57
C ASP A 20 29.25 2.44 -11.32
N GLU A 21 27.94 2.30 -11.03
CA GLU A 21 27.41 1.57 -9.91
C GLU A 21 26.14 0.79 -10.30
N ILE A 22 25.78 -0.18 -9.46
CA ILE A 22 24.55 -0.97 -9.59
C ILE A 22 23.72 -0.87 -8.31
N LEU A 23 22.44 -0.53 -8.47
CA LEU A 23 21.43 -0.66 -7.40
C LEU A 23 20.64 -1.97 -7.59
N VAL A 24 20.78 -2.88 -6.62
CA VAL A 24 20.03 -4.12 -6.59
C VAL A 24 18.79 -3.93 -5.70
N ALA A 25 17.62 -3.83 -6.33
CA ALA A 25 16.33 -3.60 -5.66
C ALA A 25 15.29 -4.67 -6.04
N THR A 26 15.70 -5.95 -6.07
CA THR A 26 14.95 -7.09 -6.61
C THR A 26 14.04 -7.77 -5.58
N GLY A 27 13.84 -7.17 -4.40
CA GLY A 27 12.96 -7.70 -3.36
C GLY A 27 13.61 -7.76 -1.99
N ARG A 28 12.92 -8.42 -1.07
CA ARG A 28 13.33 -8.59 0.32
C ARG A 28 13.19 -10.05 0.75
N ARG A 29 13.98 -10.45 1.71
CA ARG A 29 13.89 -11.71 2.43
C ARG A 29 13.93 -11.47 3.93
N ALA A 30 13.35 -12.37 4.70
CA ALA A 30 13.37 -12.28 6.15
C ALA A 30 14.81 -12.36 6.68
N ASN A 31 15.18 -11.47 7.57
CA ASN A 31 16.47 -11.53 8.28
C ASN A 31 16.31 -12.31 9.59
N THR A 32 16.01 -13.62 9.44
CA THR A 32 15.63 -14.53 10.53
C THR A 32 16.51 -15.76 10.59
N SER A 33 17.67 -15.75 9.92
CA SER A 33 18.55 -16.92 9.78
C SER A 33 19.33 -17.27 11.05
N ASP A 34 19.51 -16.30 11.97
CA ASP A 34 20.43 -16.42 13.13
C ASP A 34 19.79 -15.97 14.45
N ILE A 35 18.47 -16.00 14.56
CA ILE A 35 17.73 -15.59 15.77
C ILE A 35 17.16 -16.76 16.57
N GLY A 36 17.57 -18.00 16.27
CA GLY A 36 17.19 -19.19 17.04
C GLY A 36 15.79 -19.72 16.75
N LEU A 37 15.23 -19.48 15.55
CA LEU A 37 13.89 -19.94 15.18
C LEU A 37 13.72 -21.46 15.26
N GLU A 38 14.78 -22.21 15.04
CA GLU A 38 14.79 -23.67 15.14
C GLU A 38 14.45 -24.21 16.53
N VAL A 39 14.71 -23.43 17.59
CA VAL A 39 14.38 -23.81 18.99
C VAL A 39 12.86 -23.92 19.21
N VAL A 40 12.09 -23.15 18.43
CA VAL A 40 10.62 -23.16 18.47
C VAL A 40 10.01 -23.89 17.26
N GLY A 41 10.82 -24.63 16.52
CA GLY A 41 10.37 -25.45 15.39
C GLY A 41 10.09 -24.67 14.09
N LEU A 42 10.61 -23.45 13.99
CA LEU A 42 10.49 -22.62 12.79
C LEU A 42 11.76 -22.71 11.92
N GLU A 43 11.59 -22.51 10.60
CA GLU A 43 12.69 -22.55 9.65
C GLU A 43 13.47 -21.24 9.63
N PRO A 44 14.79 -21.21 9.94
CA PRO A 44 15.62 -20.02 9.83
C PRO A 44 15.64 -19.44 8.41
N GLY A 45 15.66 -18.10 8.30
CA GLY A 45 15.73 -17.39 7.02
C GLY A 45 14.38 -17.30 6.28
N LYS A 46 13.30 -17.83 6.85
CA LYS A 46 11.94 -17.70 6.31
C LYS A 46 11.13 -16.65 7.05
N PHE A 47 10.07 -16.16 6.41
CA PHE A 47 9.06 -15.36 7.09
C PHE A 47 8.36 -16.20 8.16
N VAL A 48 8.02 -15.56 9.27
CA VAL A 48 7.36 -16.19 10.42
C VAL A 48 5.83 -16.04 10.26
N PRO A 49 5.08 -17.11 9.95
CA PRO A 49 3.64 -17.01 9.74
C PRO A 49 2.90 -16.61 11.01
N VAL A 50 1.98 -15.64 10.88
CA VAL A 50 1.16 -15.15 12.00
C VAL A 50 -0.33 -15.13 11.62
N ASP A 51 -1.18 -15.20 12.64
CA ASP A 51 -2.60 -14.90 12.52
C ASP A 51 -2.85 -13.38 12.48
N ASP A 52 -4.12 -12.98 12.51
CA ASP A 52 -4.53 -11.57 12.51
C ASP A 52 -4.39 -10.89 13.89
N GLN A 53 -4.03 -11.62 14.93
CA GLN A 53 -3.58 -11.12 16.22
C GLN A 53 -2.04 -11.04 16.35
N MET A 54 -1.32 -11.28 15.25
CA MET A 54 0.15 -11.33 15.18
C MET A 54 0.79 -12.47 15.97
N ARG A 55 0.02 -13.48 16.40
CA ARG A 55 0.55 -14.68 17.03
C ARG A 55 1.11 -15.62 15.99
N VAL A 56 2.25 -16.23 16.30
CA VAL A 56 2.89 -17.23 15.42
C VAL A 56 2.03 -18.49 15.40
N THR A 57 1.53 -18.86 14.23
CA THR A 57 0.51 -19.90 14.06
C THR A 57 1.00 -21.32 14.31
N SER A 58 2.29 -21.59 14.16
CA SER A 58 2.92 -22.92 14.31
C SER A 58 3.50 -23.17 15.70
N VAL A 59 3.37 -22.21 16.64
CA VAL A 59 3.88 -22.34 18.00
C VAL A 59 2.71 -22.42 18.97
N GLU A 60 2.61 -23.52 19.71
CA GLU A 60 1.54 -23.72 20.67
C GLU A 60 1.57 -22.69 21.82
N GLY A 61 0.39 -22.43 22.40
CA GLY A 61 0.23 -21.55 23.55
C GLY A 61 0.11 -20.06 23.24
N GLY A 62 0.26 -19.63 21.96
CA GLY A 62 0.00 -18.26 21.51
C GLY A 62 0.86 -17.18 22.19
N TRP A 63 2.02 -17.53 22.71
CA TRP A 63 2.91 -16.64 23.46
C TRP A 63 3.94 -15.93 22.56
N LEU A 64 4.19 -16.44 21.36
CA LEU A 64 5.17 -15.89 20.42
C LEU A 64 4.46 -15.01 19.40
N PHE A 65 5.01 -13.81 19.18
CA PHE A 65 4.48 -12.82 18.22
C PHE A 65 5.57 -12.43 17.23
N ALA A 66 5.16 -12.14 15.98
CA ALA A 66 6.05 -11.58 14.98
C ALA A 66 5.36 -10.41 14.26
N VAL A 67 6.04 -9.26 14.15
CA VAL A 67 5.52 -8.02 13.56
C VAL A 67 6.48 -7.44 12.53
N GLY A 68 5.96 -6.68 11.57
CA GLY A 68 6.73 -6.03 10.52
C GLY A 68 7.28 -7.01 9.50
N ASP A 69 8.42 -6.67 8.91
CA ASP A 69 9.00 -7.40 7.77
C ASP A 69 9.26 -8.88 8.07
N THR A 70 9.43 -9.26 9.35
CA THR A 70 9.70 -10.65 9.74
C THR A 70 8.55 -11.60 9.47
N ASN A 71 7.29 -11.14 9.49
CA ASN A 71 6.14 -11.99 9.24
C ASN A 71 5.71 -12.05 7.75
N GLY A 72 6.22 -11.14 6.91
CA GLY A 72 5.96 -11.14 5.47
C GLY A 72 4.57 -10.68 5.04
N ARG A 73 3.67 -10.26 5.95
CA ARG A 73 2.32 -9.77 5.61
C ARG A 73 2.38 -8.47 4.81
N SER A 74 3.20 -7.52 5.27
CA SER A 74 3.49 -6.28 4.58
C SER A 74 4.91 -5.82 4.92
N LEU A 75 5.69 -5.46 3.89
CA LEU A 75 7.09 -5.07 4.03
C LEU A 75 7.21 -3.53 4.09
N LEU A 76 6.35 -2.89 4.90
CA LEU A 76 6.24 -1.43 5.03
C LEU A 76 6.30 -1.02 6.50
N THR A 77 7.08 0.02 6.79
CA THR A 77 7.32 0.51 8.17
C THR A 77 6.03 0.85 8.90
N HIS A 78 5.07 1.50 8.24
CA HIS A 78 3.80 1.89 8.86
C HIS A 78 2.91 0.68 9.19
N ASP A 79 2.92 -0.37 8.37
CA ASP A 79 2.20 -1.61 8.66
C ASP A 79 2.85 -2.37 9.83
N GLY A 80 4.21 -2.42 9.88
CA GLY A 80 4.90 -2.97 11.03
C GLY A 80 4.55 -2.26 12.35
N LYS A 81 4.42 -0.92 12.32
CA LYS A 81 3.96 -0.13 13.47
C LYS A 81 2.49 -0.40 13.82
N TYR A 82 1.64 -0.61 12.82
CA TYR A 82 0.24 -1.01 13.02
C TYR A 82 0.17 -2.39 13.67
N GLN A 83 0.86 -3.38 13.12
CA GLN A 83 0.95 -4.74 13.66
C GLN A 83 1.50 -4.77 15.09
N ALA A 84 2.48 -3.92 15.41
CA ALA A 84 3.03 -3.81 16.76
C ALA A 84 1.98 -3.30 17.77
N ARG A 85 1.10 -2.36 17.37
CA ARG A 85 -0.02 -1.93 18.22
C ARG A 85 -1.02 -3.06 18.46
N ILE A 86 -1.37 -3.82 17.40
CA ILE A 86 -2.26 -4.98 17.53
C ILE A 86 -1.65 -6.01 18.49
N ALA A 87 -0.39 -6.40 18.28
CA ALA A 87 0.30 -7.35 19.17
C ALA A 87 0.34 -6.85 20.62
N GLY A 88 0.64 -5.56 20.83
CA GLY A 88 0.66 -4.96 22.17
C GLY A 88 -0.71 -4.97 22.84
N ASP A 89 -1.77 -4.67 22.13
CA ASP A 89 -3.15 -4.73 22.63
C ASP A 89 -3.55 -6.17 22.99
N VAL A 90 -3.21 -7.17 22.14
CA VAL A 90 -3.48 -8.58 22.39
C VAL A 90 -2.72 -9.09 23.63
N ILE A 91 -1.44 -8.73 23.77
CA ILE A 91 -0.62 -9.06 24.95
C ILE A 91 -1.23 -8.41 26.21
N GLY A 92 -1.79 -7.20 26.08
CA GLY A 92 -2.53 -6.50 27.13
C GLY A 92 -3.92 -7.07 27.44
N GLY A 93 -4.34 -8.16 26.78
CA GLY A 93 -5.61 -8.86 27.02
C GLY A 93 -6.82 -8.32 26.23
N ARG A 94 -6.61 -7.46 25.22
CA ARG A 94 -7.67 -7.01 24.31
C ARG A 94 -7.89 -8.04 23.20
N ASP A 95 -9.15 -8.28 22.87
CA ASP A 95 -9.51 -9.08 21.69
C ASP A 95 -9.63 -8.16 20.47
N ILE A 96 -8.52 -8.02 19.74
CA ILE A 96 -8.43 -7.16 18.55
C ILE A 96 -7.71 -7.91 17.43
N HIS A 97 -8.11 -7.64 16.19
CA HIS A 97 -7.62 -8.32 14.99
C HIS A 97 -7.15 -7.31 13.95
N ALA A 98 -6.03 -7.60 13.30
CA ALA A 98 -5.51 -6.79 12.21
C ALA A 98 -6.27 -7.11 10.91
N TYR A 99 -6.71 -6.07 10.23
CA TYR A 99 -7.28 -6.16 8.88
C TYR A 99 -6.77 -5.05 7.96
N GLY A 100 -6.30 -3.94 8.53
CA GLY A 100 -5.88 -2.76 7.79
C GLY A 100 -4.66 -3.01 6.90
N ASP A 101 -3.70 -3.81 7.36
CA ASP A 101 -2.50 -4.19 6.62
C ASP A 101 -2.76 -5.12 5.42
N ILE A 102 -3.93 -5.76 5.37
CA ILE A 102 -4.39 -6.58 4.24
C ILE A 102 -5.32 -5.78 3.34
N MET A 103 -6.33 -5.11 3.93
CA MET A 103 -7.39 -4.44 3.20
C MET A 103 -6.95 -3.08 2.65
N ALA A 104 -6.16 -2.30 3.39
CA ALA A 104 -5.91 -0.90 3.15
C ALA A 104 -4.47 -0.45 3.47
N SER A 105 -3.47 -1.30 3.16
CA SER A 105 -2.05 -0.93 3.26
C SER A 105 -1.72 0.16 2.24
N PRO A 106 -1.41 1.40 2.66
CA PRO A 106 -1.08 2.48 1.74
C PRO A 106 0.37 2.35 1.26
N ARG A 107 0.61 2.64 0.00
CA ARG A 107 1.93 2.58 -0.63
C ARG A 107 2.20 3.87 -1.39
N VAL A 108 3.40 4.43 -1.21
CA VAL A 108 3.84 5.61 -1.94
C VAL A 108 5.20 5.33 -2.57
N VAL A 109 5.31 5.60 -3.86
CA VAL A 109 6.58 5.64 -4.59
C VAL A 109 6.92 7.12 -4.80
N PHE A 110 8.04 7.55 -4.24
CA PHE A 110 8.48 8.95 -4.22
C PHE A 110 9.26 9.31 -5.49
N THR A 111 8.69 8.96 -6.64
CA THR A 111 9.14 9.44 -7.94
C THR A 111 8.63 10.87 -8.20
N ASP A 112 9.02 11.48 -9.31
CA ASP A 112 8.46 12.73 -9.77
C ASP A 112 7.72 12.46 -11.10
N PRO A 113 6.37 12.50 -11.11
CA PRO A 113 5.44 12.69 -9.98
C PRO A 113 5.37 11.49 -9.01
N HIS A 114 4.86 11.71 -7.80
CA HIS A 114 4.58 10.65 -6.83
C HIS A 114 3.50 9.69 -7.36
N VAL A 115 3.64 8.40 -7.00
CA VAL A 115 2.59 7.38 -7.21
C VAL A 115 2.14 6.87 -5.84
N ALA A 116 0.90 7.08 -5.50
CA ALA A 116 0.30 6.70 -4.22
C ALA A 116 -0.87 5.74 -4.46
N ALA A 117 -0.94 4.63 -3.73
CA ALA A 117 -1.99 3.63 -3.89
C ALA A 117 -2.37 2.97 -2.57
N VAL A 118 -3.65 2.63 -2.43
CA VAL A 118 -4.20 1.88 -1.30
C VAL A 118 -5.28 0.92 -1.77
N GLY A 119 -5.40 -0.23 -1.11
CA GLY A 119 -6.40 -1.25 -1.45
C GLY A 119 -6.09 -2.02 -2.73
N LEU A 120 -7.13 -2.43 -3.43
CA LEU A 120 -7.07 -3.31 -4.59
C LEU A 120 -6.96 -2.51 -5.89
N THR A 121 -6.20 -3.04 -6.85
CA THR A 121 -6.35 -2.63 -8.26
C THR A 121 -7.62 -3.27 -8.83
N GLU A 122 -8.17 -2.69 -9.89
CA GLU A 122 -9.33 -3.25 -10.62
C GLU A 122 -9.11 -4.73 -10.97
N ALA A 123 -7.95 -5.07 -11.52
CA ALA A 123 -7.61 -6.45 -11.89
C ALA A 123 -7.60 -7.39 -10.67
N ARG A 124 -7.06 -6.95 -9.52
CA ARG A 124 -7.05 -7.76 -8.29
C ARG A 124 -8.45 -7.90 -7.69
N ALA A 125 -9.24 -6.84 -7.71
CA ALA A 125 -10.62 -6.86 -7.22
C ALA A 125 -11.48 -7.81 -8.06
N THR A 126 -11.40 -7.74 -9.38
CA THR A 126 -12.07 -8.66 -10.29
C THR A 126 -11.60 -10.11 -10.08
N ALA A 127 -10.30 -10.35 -9.93
CA ALA A 127 -9.75 -11.68 -9.68
C ALA A 127 -10.19 -12.27 -8.31
N SER A 128 -10.55 -11.42 -7.34
CA SER A 128 -11.13 -11.84 -6.05
C SER A 128 -12.66 -12.03 -6.09
N GLY A 129 -13.28 -11.87 -7.26
CA GLY A 129 -14.72 -12.11 -7.47
C GLY A 129 -15.62 -10.91 -7.15
N LEU A 130 -15.06 -9.71 -6.92
CA LEU A 130 -15.84 -8.50 -6.71
C LEU A 130 -16.39 -7.97 -8.04
N ASN A 131 -17.61 -7.45 -8.00
CA ASN A 131 -18.23 -6.72 -9.09
C ASN A 131 -17.79 -5.26 -9.02
N VAL A 132 -16.75 -4.88 -9.78
CA VAL A 132 -16.11 -3.58 -9.62
C VAL A 132 -16.17 -2.71 -10.86
N ARG A 133 -16.17 -1.39 -10.60
CA ARG A 133 -16.04 -0.34 -11.62
C ARG A 133 -14.88 0.59 -11.22
N ALA A 134 -13.96 0.81 -12.17
CA ALA A 134 -12.91 1.82 -12.02
C ALA A 134 -13.39 3.16 -12.58
N VAL A 135 -13.06 4.25 -11.89
CA VAL A 135 -13.37 5.63 -12.29
C VAL A 135 -12.10 6.46 -12.24
N ASP A 136 -11.84 7.19 -13.31
CA ASP A 136 -10.66 8.02 -13.49
C ASP A 136 -11.00 9.50 -13.60
N TYR A 137 -10.07 10.35 -13.12
CA TYR A 137 -10.10 11.78 -13.37
C TYR A 137 -8.68 12.34 -13.48
N GLY A 138 -8.48 13.40 -14.28
CA GLY A 138 -7.19 14.05 -14.43
C GLY A 138 -6.80 14.82 -13.16
N PHE A 139 -5.66 14.49 -12.56
CA PHE A 139 -5.16 15.13 -11.35
C PHE A 139 -5.01 16.65 -11.51
N GLY A 140 -4.47 17.09 -12.67
CA GLY A 140 -4.24 18.50 -13.00
C GLY A 140 -5.49 19.29 -13.39
N TRP A 141 -6.67 18.69 -13.47
CA TRP A 141 -7.90 19.35 -13.96
C TRP A 141 -8.69 20.06 -12.87
N THR A 142 -8.24 19.99 -11.61
CA THR A 142 -8.86 20.73 -10.51
C THR A 142 -8.35 22.18 -10.45
N ALA A 143 -9.17 23.08 -9.94
CA ALA A 143 -8.76 24.48 -9.72
C ALA A 143 -7.56 24.55 -8.75
N GLY A 144 -7.51 23.67 -7.76
CA GLY A 144 -6.40 23.58 -6.81
C GLY A 144 -5.08 23.20 -7.47
N ALA A 145 -5.09 22.33 -8.48
CA ALA A 145 -3.88 22.00 -9.23
C ALA A 145 -3.32 23.22 -9.97
N ALA A 146 -4.18 24.00 -10.63
CA ALA A 146 -3.78 25.22 -11.33
C ALA A 146 -3.18 26.30 -10.40
N THR A 147 -3.60 26.33 -9.12
CA THR A 147 -3.03 27.24 -8.12
C THR A 147 -1.75 26.70 -7.48
N PHE A 148 -1.49 25.39 -7.56
CA PHE A 148 -0.32 24.75 -6.98
C PHE A 148 0.91 24.94 -7.86
N ALA A 149 0.82 24.65 -9.16
CA ALA A 149 1.87 24.90 -10.15
C ALA A 149 1.29 24.85 -11.58
N GLU A 150 2.02 25.44 -12.54
CA GLU A 150 1.71 25.31 -13.97
C GLU A 150 2.04 23.91 -14.50
N GLY A 151 1.20 23.41 -15.43
CA GLY A 151 1.50 22.18 -16.17
C GLY A 151 1.46 20.90 -15.33
N ILE A 152 0.75 20.88 -14.21
CA ILE A 152 0.57 19.66 -13.42
C ILE A 152 -0.19 18.62 -14.24
N GLU A 153 0.45 17.48 -14.42
CA GLU A 153 -0.14 16.29 -15.01
C GLU A 153 -0.25 15.16 -13.96
N GLY A 154 -1.13 14.21 -14.25
CA GLY A 154 -1.34 13.05 -13.41
C GLY A 154 -2.75 12.50 -13.55
N ASN A 155 -3.02 11.46 -12.80
CA ASN A 155 -4.32 10.80 -12.80
C ASN A 155 -4.71 10.36 -11.40
N VAL A 156 -5.99 10.39 -11.12
CA VAL A 156 -6.59 9.81 -9.92
C VAL A 156 -7.61 8.75 -10.34
N ARG A 157 -7.55 7.60 -9.68
CA ARG A 157 -8.45 6.47 -9.91
C ARG A 157 -8.99 5.97 -8.59
N ILE A 158 -10.28 5.66 -8.56
CA ILE A 158 -10.90 4.83 -7.52
C ILE A 158 -11.45 3.54 -8.15
N VAL A 159 -11.46 2.47 -7.37
CA VAL A 159 -12.11 1.20 -7.71
C VAL A 159 -13.27 1.02 -6.74
N VAL A 160 -14.46 0.95 -7.28
CA VAL A 160 -15.72 0.86 -6.53
C VAL A 160 -16.24 -0.57 -6.62
N ASP A 161 -16.61 -1.14 -5.49
CA ASP A 161 -17.45 -2.34 -5.44
C ASP A 161 -18.90 -1.91 -5.67
N GLU A 162 -19.47 -2.32 -6.81
CA GLU A 162 -20.82 -1.93 -7.24
C GLU A 162 -21.92 -2.52 -6.34
N ASP A 163 -21.66 -3.66 -5.67
CA ASP A 163 -22.65 -4.32 -4.85
C ASP A 163 -22.82 -3.61 -3.48
N THR A 164 -21.72 -3.11 -2.92
CA THR A 164 -21.72 -2.38 -1.64
C THR A 164 -21.68 -0.86 -1.82
N ARG A 165 -21.38 -0.37 -3.03
CA ARG A 165 -21.15 1.05 -3.34
C ARG A 165 -20.08 1.68 -2.46
N THR A 166 -19.01 0.93 -2.17
CA THR A 166 -17.86 1.38 -1.38
C THR A 166 -16.58 1.34 -2.20
N ILE A 167 -15.60 2.18 -1.83
CA ILE A 167 -14.29 2.17 -2.46
C ILE A 167 -13.49 0.99 -1.91
N VAL A 168 -12.93 0.16 -2.80
CA VAL A 168 -12.04 -0.96 -2.46
C VAL A 168 -10.60 -0.74 -2.89
N GLY A 169 -10.34 0.31 -3.65
CA GLY A 169 -9.00 0.69 -4.06
C GLY A 169 -8.93 2.12 -4.57
N ALA A 170 -7.76 2.74 -4.42
CA ALA A 170 -7.46 4.05 -4.98
C ALA A 170 -6.00 4.13 -5.43
N THR A 171 -5.76 4.86 -6.51
CA THR A 171 -4.41 5.15 -7.03
C THR A 171 -4.35 6.60 -7.50
N PHE A 172 -3.39 7.36 -7.01
CA PHE A 172 -3.18 8.74 -7.34
C PHE A 172 -1.76 8.94 -7.88
N VAL A 173 -1.64 9.60 -9.02
CA VAL A 173 -0.37 9.97 -9.64
C VAL A 173 -0.35 11.48 -9.79
N GLY A 174 0.60 12.13 -9.13
CA GLY A 174 0.72 13.58 -9.17
C GLY A 174 1.56 14.12 -8.01
N PRO A 175 1.93 15.41 -8.05
CA PRO A 175 2.68 16.04 -6.98
C PRO A 175 1.93 15.99 -5.65
N GLY A 176 2.61 15.54 -4.59
CA GLY A 176 2.01 15.46 -3.25
C GLY A 176 0.92 14.40 -3.08
N SER A 177 0.70 13.51 -4.05
CA SER A 177 -0.35 12.48 -3.98
C SER A 177 -0.23 11.56 -2.76
N GLY A 178 0.99 11.39 -2.21
CA GLY A 178 1.21 10.64 -0.98
C GLY A 178 0.47 11.22 0.23
N GLU A 179 0.38 12.54 0.34
CA GLU A 179 -0.34 13.22 1.43
C GLU A 179 -1.88 13.12 1.25
N MET A 180 -2.35 12.98 0.03
CA MET A 180 -3.78 12.88 -0.29
C MET A 180 -4.33 11.47 -0.12
N LEU A 181 -3.45 10.46 -0.09
CA LEU A 181 -3.84 9.03 -0.05
C LEU A 181 -4.59 8.66 1.24
N HIS A 182 -4.32 9.36 2.35
CA HIS A 182 -4.87 8.98 3.65
C HIS A 182 -6.40 9.07 3.69
N ALA A 183 -7.02 10.00 2.96
CA ALA A 183 -8.46 10.07 2.82
C ALA A 183 -9.05 8.78 2.20
N ALA A 184 -8.39 8.23 1.16
CA ALA A 184 -8.78 6.95 0.58
C ALA A 184 -8.60 5.78 1.56
N THR A 185 -7.50 5.78 2.34
CA THR A 185 -7.27 4.77 3.38
C THR A 185 -8.41 4.77 4.41
N ILE A 186 -8.83 5.94 4.88
CA ILE A 186 -9.96 6.10 5.81
C ILE A 186 -11.25 5.59 5.17
N ALA A 187 -11.56 6.00 3.93
CA ALA A 187 -12.76 5.59 3.23
C ALA A 187 -12.86 4.06 3.08
N ILE A 188 -11.76 3.39 2.72
CA ILE A 188 -11.70 1.93 2.57
C ILE A 188 -11.85 1.22 3.93
N VAL A 189 -11.06 1.62 4.94
CA VAL A 189 -11.10 0.98 6.27
C VAL A 189 -12.46 1.13 6.93
N SER A 190 -13.08 2.30 6.77
CA SER A 190 -14.40 2.60 7.35
C SER A 190 -15.56 2.14 6.47
N LYS A 191 -15.28 1.57 5.29
CA LYS A 191 -16.30 1.15 4.31
C LYS A 191 -17.32 2.27 4.04
N ILE A 192 -16.84 3.49 3.87
CA ILE A 192 -17.69 4.64 3.61
C ILE A 192 -18.33 4.47 2.23
N THR A 193 -19.65 4.62 2.16
CA THR A 193 -20.39 4.51 0.90
C THR A 193 -20.14 5.72 0.00
N LEU A 194 -20.33 5.58 -1.30
CA LEU A 194 -20.25 6.71 -2.23
C LEU A 194 -21.30 7.78 -1.89
N ASP A 195 -22.46 7.37 -1.37
CA ASP A 195 -23.52 8.28 -0.95
C ASP A 195 -23.08 9.14 0.26
N ASP A 196 -22.36 8.55 1.22
CA ASP A 196 -21.76 9.31 2.33
C ASP A 196 -20.60 10.21 1.85
N LEU A 197 -19.76 9.71 0.94
CA LEU A 197 -18.67 10.50 0.36
C LEU A 197 -19.17 11.70 -0.43
N TRP A 198 -20.37 11.62 -1.02
CA TRP A 198 -21.01 12.77 -1.70
C TRP A 198 -21.24 13.94 -0.77
N HIS A 199 -21.43 13.70 0.53
CA HIS A 199 -21.56 14.74 1.54
C HIS A 199 -20.22 15.23 2.11
N ALA A 200 -19.11 14.57 1.78
CA ALA A 200 -17.77 14.97 2.22
C ALA A 200 -17.19 16.05 1.28
N THR A 201 -17.65 17.27 1.43
CA THR A 201 -17.31 18.39 0.54
C THR A 201 -15.83 18.76 0.62
N PRO A 202 -15.05 18.67 -0.47
CA PRO A 202 -13.67 19.15 -0.48
C PRO A 202 -13.62 20.68 -0.47
N ALA A 203 -12.61 21.24 0.19
CA ALA A 203 -12.41 22.68 0.20
C ALA A 203 -12.01 23.20 -1.20
N PHE A 204 -12.50 24.38 -1.58
CA PHE A 204 -12.16 25.03 -2.85
C PHE A 204 -11.31 26.30 -2.59
N PRO A 205 -10.24 26.57 -3.36
CA PRO A 205 -9.65 25.70 -4.39
C PRO A 205 -8.58 24.78 -3.77
N THR A 206 -8.75 23.46 -3.84
CA THR A 206 -7.73 22.48 -3.43
C THR A 206 -7.64 21.35 -4.46
N ILE A 207 -6.52 20.64 -4.47
CA ILE A 207 -6.36 19.44 -5.32
C ILE A 207 -7.36 18.34 -4.88
N SER A 208 -7.73 18.29 -3.60
CA SER A 208 -8.73 17.34 -3.08
C SER A 208 -10.11 17.45 -3.73
N GLU A 209 -10.38 18.53 -4.52
CA GLU A 209 -11.58 18.63 -5.36
C GLU A 209 -11.74 17.42 -6.30
N PHE A 210 -10.67 16.70 -6.61
CA PHE A 210 -10.77 15.49 -7.43
C PHE A 210 -11.71 14.43 -6.83
N TRP A 211 -11.92 14.42 -5.50
CA TRP A 211 -12.89 13.53 -4.87
C TRP A 211 -14.30 13.75 -5.39
N LEU A 212 -14.74 15.02 -5.42
CA LEU A 212 -16.02 15.38 -6.02
C LEU A 212 -16.09 14.98 -7.50
N ARG A 213 -15.01 15.25 -8.24
CA ARG A 213 -14.95 14.95 -9.68
C ARG A 213 -14.98 13.45 -9.98
N LEU A 214 -14.40 12.63 -9.13
CA LEU A 214 -14.51 11.17 -9.25
C LEU A 214 -15.94 10.69 -8.99
N LEU A 215 -16.65 11.27 -8.02
CA LEU A 215 -18.04 10.93 -7.73
C LEU A 215 -18.98 11.38 -8.86
N GLU A 216 -18.78 12.57 -9.41
CA GLU A 216 -19.50 13.03 -10.63
C GLU A 216 -19.22 12.12 -11.84
N ALA A 217 -17.96 11.72 -12.06
CA ALA A 217 -17.59 10.80 -13.14
C ALA A 217 -18.15 9.38 -12.93
N TYR A 218 -18.38 8.99 -11.66
CA TYR A 218 -19.11 7.75 -11.35
C TYR A 218 -20.59 7.86 -11.70
N GLY A 219 -21.20 9.03 -11.62
CA GLY A 219 -22.61 9.31 -11.98
C GLY A 219 -23.49 9.71 -10.80
N LEU A 220 -22.91 10.29 -9.76
CA LEU A 220 -23.62 10.97 -8.66
C LEU A 220 -23.87 12.44 -8.97
#